data_e92865b8b97a1a41aec2b81442fba070
#
_entry.id   e92865b8b97a1a41aec2b81442fba070
#
_cell.length_a   1.000
_cell.length_b   1.000
_cell.length_c   1.000
_cell.angle_alpha   90.00
_cell.angle_beta   90.00
_cell.angle_gamma   90.00
#
_symmetry.space_group_name_H-M   'P 1'
#
loop_
_entity.id
_entity.type
_entity.pdbx_description
1 polymer ?
#
loop_
_entity_poly.entity_id
_entity_poly.type
_entity_poly.pdbx_seq_one_letter_code
_entity_poly.pdbx_strand_id
1 'polypeptide(L)'
;MSSKLSEKEILMAKAYIMALVKFTDKDSFLQNYASKVADVFSKYDGHFLVRNPEGSHKEERPFDIHVIAEFPSFEKANEALESAEYLEIKKHRVGNSDTEYGTFVVVEGL
;
A
#
# COMPACT_ATOMS: atom_id res chain seq x y z
N MET A 1 5.46 22.06 25.96
CA MET A 1 5.09 21.73 25.81
C MET A 1 4.92 21.85 25.18
N SER A 2 4.72 22.09 25.03
CA SER A 2 4.36 22.00 24.76
C SER A 2 4.07 22.01 23.86
N SER A 3 3.97 22.73 23.27
CA SER A 3 3.62 22.73 22.60
C SER A 3 3.76 22.18 21.99
N LYS A 4 3.82 23.50 21.47
CA LYS A 4 4.13 22.15 21.63
C LYS A 4 3.16 21.19 20.93
N LEU A 5 3.62 20.02 20.58
CA LEU A 5 2.79 19.04 19.91
C LEU A 5 1.69 18.56 20.87
N SER A 6 0.48 18.34 20.34
CA SER A 6 -0.58 17.73 21.11
C SER A 6 -0.23 16.26 21.38
N GLU A 7 -0.87 15.67 22.38
CA GLU A 7 -0.69 14.26 22.64
C GLU A 7 -1.02 13.42 21.42
N LYS A 8 -2.06 13.80 20.69
CA LYS A 8 -2.46 13.09 19.49
C LYS A 8 -1.34 13.08 18.46
N GLU A 9 -0.71 14.23 18.24
CA GLU A 9 0.38 14.32 17.29
C GLU A 9 1.61 13.52 17.73
N ILE A 10 1.91 13.57 19.03
CA ILE A 10 3.04 12.83 19.57
C ILE A 10 2.82 11.33 19.45
N LEU A 11 1.59 10.89 19.70
CA LEU A 11 1.28 9.46 19.70
C LEU A 11 0.97 8.91 18.33
N MET A 12 0.70 9.79 17.36
CA MET A 12 0.43 9.34 16.00
C MET A 12 1.71 8.88 15.32
N ALA A 13 1.77 7.62 15.03
CA ALA A 13 2.85 7.06 14.25
C ALA A 13 2.42 7.00 12.79
N LYS A 14 3.38 7.03 11.89
CA LYS A 14 3.10 6.78 10.48
C LYS A 14 2.66 5.34 10.32
N ALA A 15 2.00 5.07 9.22
CA ALA A 15 1.58 3.71 8.89
C ALA A 15 2.03 3.35 7.48
N TYR A 16 2.14 2.07 7.24
CA TYR A 16 2.68 1.56 5.99
C TYR A 16 1.78 0.49 5.42
N ILE A 17 1.53 0.59 4.12
CA ILE A 17 0.96 -0.51 3.38
C ILE A 17 2.14 -1.26 2.80
N MET A 18 2.21 -2.56 3.08
CA MET A 18 3.25 -3.43 2.58
C MET A 18 2.60 -4.50 1.73
N ALA A 19 3.05 -4.64 0.49
CA ALA A 19 2.48 -5.62 -0.41
C ALA A 19 3.57 -6.33 -1.19
N LEU A 20 3.42 -7.65 -1.27
CA LEU A 20 4.25 -8.50 -2.11
C LEU A 20 3.29 -9.19 -3.05
N VAL A 21 3.43 -8.95 -4.34
CA VAL A 21 2.40 -9.30 -5.31
C VAL A 21 2.93 -10.30 -6.34
N LYS A 22 2.11 -11.30 -6.60
CA LYS A 22 2.34 -12.26 -7.67
C LYS A 22 1.26 -12.04 -8.73
N PHE A 23 1.66 -11.66 -9.95
CA PHE A 23 0.69 -11.40 -11.00
C PHE A 23 0.08 -12.66 -11.56
N THR A 24 -1.22 -12.59 -11.87
CA THR A 24 -1.85 -13.58 -12.75
C THR A 24 -2.09 -12.94 -14.12
N ASP A 25 -2.27 -11.61 -14.16
CA ASP A 25 -2.36 -10.86 -15.41
C ASP A 25 -1.63 -9.53 -15.20
N LYS A 26 -0.36 -9.52 -15.59
CA LYS A 26 0.51 -8.38 -15.36
C LYS A 26 0.01 -7.11 -16.06
N ASP A 27 -0.34 -7.23 -17.34
CA ASP A 27 -0.71 -6.05 -18.12
C ASP A 27 -1.97 -5.41 -17.57
N SER A 28 -2.97 -6.21 -17.22
CA SER A 28 -4.21 -5.70 -16.64
C SER A 28 -3.97 -5.10 -15.26
N PHE A 29 -3.12 -5.73 -14.45
CA PHE A 29 -2.76 -5.19 -13.13
C PHE A 29 -2.11 -3.81 -13.27
N LEU A 30 -1.15 -3.69 -14.17
CA LEU A 30 -0.45 -2.43 -14.35
C LEU A 30 -1.37 -1.34 -14.90
N GLN A 31 -2.19 -1.68 -15.88
CA GLN A 31 -3.04 -0.72 -16.55
C GLN A 31 -4.22 -0.27 -15.70
N ASN A 32 -4.84 -1.18 -14.96
CA ASN A 32 -6.10 -0.90 -14.28
C ASN A 32 -5.97 -0.68 -12.78
N TYR A 33 -4.84 -1.05 -12.20
CA TYR A 33 -4.60 -0.84 -10.78
C TYR A 33 -3.37 0.03 -10.54
N ALA A 34 -2.21 -0.42 -10.96
CA ALA A 34 -0.96 0.26 -10.61
C ALA A 34 -0.89 1.68 -11.14
N SER A 35 -1.46 1.94 -12.32
CA SER A 35 -1.44 3.27 -12.92
C SER A 35 -2.33 4.26 -12.19
N LYS A 36 -3.21 3.79 -11.30
CA LYS A 36 -4.23 4.64 -10.66
C LYS A 36 -4.06 4.77 -9.15
N VAL A 37 -3.37 3.82 -8.53
CA VAL A 37 -3.36 3.73 -7.07
C VAL A 37 -2.59 4.89 -6.43
N ALA A 38 -1.56 5.41 -7.08
CA ALA A 38 -0.80 6.53 -6.52
C ALA A 38 -1.68 7.77 -6.34
N ASP A 39 -2.53 8.06 -7.31
CA ASP A 39 -3.45 9.21 -7.22
C ASP A 39 -4.46 9.02 -6.10
N VAL A 40 -4.96 7.81 -5.92
CA VAL A 40 -5.91 7.52 -4.84
C VAL A 40 -5.23 7.73 -3.49
N PHE A 41 -4.04 7.15 -3.31
CA PHE A 41 -3.32 7.26 -2.04
C PHE A 41 -2.95 8.71 -1.71
N SER A 42 -2.58 9.50 -2.73
CA SER A 42 -2.18 10.89 -2.49
C SER A 42 -3.30 11.74 -1.90
N LYS A 43 -4.55 11.38 -2.13
CA LYS A 43 -5.69 12.10 -1.56
C LYS A 43 -5.79 11.91 -0.03
N TYR A 44 -5.07 10.93 0.49
CA TYR A 44 -5.02 10.64 1.93
C TYR A 44 -3.62 10.84 2.46
N ASP A 45 -2.83 11.65 1.75
CA ASP A 45 -1.46 12.00 2.12
C ASP A 45 -0.51 10.81 2.10
N GLY A 46 -0.84 9.78 1.32
CA GLY A 46 0.00 8.61 1.16
C GLY A 46 0.90 8.72 -0.06
N HIS A 47 2.05 8.11 0.03
CA HIS A 47 2.98 8.06 -1.09
C HIS A 47 3.81 6.79 -1.03
N PHE A 48 4.31 6.37 -2.19
CA PHE A 48 5.12 5.16 -2.26
C PHE A 48 6.57 5.44 -1.85
N LEU A 49 7.10 4.56 -1.02
CA LEU A 49 8.52 4.54 -0.68
C LEU A 49 9.26 3.51 -1.52
N VAL A 50 8.60 2.39 -1.80
CA VAL A 50 9.14 1.32 -2.63
C VAL A 50 8.06 0.87 -3.59
N ARG A 51 8.42 0.72 -4.85
CA ARG A 51 7.54 0.12 -5.85
C ARG A 51 8.46 -0.45 -6.93
N ASN A 52 8.97 -1.65 -6.66
CA ASN A 52 10.04 -2.22 -7.44
C ASN A 52 9.73 -3.66 -7.81
N PRO A 53 9.81 -4.02 -9.10
CA PRO A 53 9.60 -5.40 -9.51
C PRO A 53 10.73 -6.33 -9.11
N GLU A 54 11.90 -5.80 -8.77
CA GLU A 54 13.04 -6.63 -8.43
C GLU A 54 13.29 -6.67 -6.94
N GLY A 55 13.67 -7.85 -6.45
CA GLY A 55 13.99 -8.04 -5.06
C GLY A 55 14.87 -9.26 -4.90
N SER A 56 15.59 -9.33 -3.78
CA SER A 56 16.42 -10.48 -3.46
C SER A 56 15.66 -11.37 -2.48
N HIS A 57 15.08 -12.44 -2.99
CA HIS A 57 14.20 -13.32 -2.22
C HIS A 57 15.03 -14.38 -1.51
N LYS A 58 15.09 -14.28 -0.19
CA LYS A 58 15.98 -15.13 0.61
C LYS A 58 15.38 -16.50 0.90
N GLU A 59 14.07 -16.64 0.77
CA GLU A 59 13.38 -17.90 1.09
C GLU A 59 12.81 -18.58 -0.16
N GLU A 60 13.38 -18.27 -1.32
CA GLU A 60 13.00 -18.90 -2.59
C GLU A 60 11.52 -18.75 -2.92
N ARG A 61 10.92 -17.63 -2.51
CA ARG A 61 9.52 -17.34 -2.80
C ARG A 61 9.44 -16.01 -3.53
N PRO A 62 9.61 -16.01 -4.84
CA PRO A 62 9.70 -14.77 -5.62
C PRO A 62 8.34 -14.09 -5.78
N PHE A 63 8.40 -12.75 -5.81
CA PHE A 63 7.24 -11.92 -6.09
C PHE A 63 7.54 -11.05 -7.30
N ASP A 64 6.49 -10.57 -7.95
CA ASP A 64 6.62 -9.82 -9.19
C ASP A 64 6.71 -8.33 -8.95
N ILE A 65 6.20 -7.84 -7.81
CA ILE A 65 6.41 -6.45 -7.43
C ILE A 65 6.38 -6.33 -5.90
N HIS A 66 7.19 -5.41 -5.40
CA HIS A 66 7.36 -5.16 -3.97
C HIS A 66 6.97 -3.73 -3.69
N VAL A 67 6.06 -3.52 -2.73
CA VAL A 67 5.47 -2.21 -2.51
C VAL A 67 5.51 -1.85 -1.03
N ILE A 68 5.94 -0.61 -0.75
CA ILE A 68 5.76 0.00 0.56
C ILE A 68 5.23 1.40 0.31
N ALA A 69 4.07 1.70 0.87
CA ALA A 69 3.50 3.04 0.81
C ALA A 69 3.38 3.58 2.22
N GLU A 70 3.68 4.87 2.40
CA GLU A 70 3.66 5.51 3.71
C GLU A 70 2.49 6.47 3.80
N PHE A 71 1.83 6.47 4.95
CA PHE A 71 0.75 7.38 5.27
C PHE A 71 1.04 8.06 6.61
N PRO A 72 0.48 9.26 6.86
CA PRO A 72 0.75 9.96 8.11
C PRO A 72 0.20 9.26 9.35
N SER A 73 -0.77 8.34 9.18
CA SER A 73 -1.34 7.62 10.31
C SER A 73 -2.00 6.33 9.83
N PHE A 74 -2.22 5.43 10.77
CA PHE A 74 -2.95 4.20 10.52
C PHE A 74 -4.37 4.49 10.05
N GLU A 75 -5.01 5.51 10.64
CA GLU A 75 -6.35 5.92 10.24
C GLU A 75 -6.39 6.37 8.78
N LYS A 76 -5.42 7.19 8.36
CA LYS A 76 -5.37 7.67 6.98
C LYS A 76 -5.17 6.53 5.99
N ALA A 77 -4.31 5.58 6.33
CA ALA A 77 -4.09 4.42 5.46
C ALA A 77 -5.39 3.63 5.28
N ASN A 78 -6.09 3.39 6.37
CA ASN A 78 -7.35 2.64 6.29
C ASN A 78 -8.45 3.43 5.58
N GLU A 79 -8.51 4.75 5.78
CA GLU A 79 -9.45 5.59 5.03
C GLU A 79 -9.22 5.46 3.54
N ALA A 80 -7.95 5.48 3.11
CA ALA A 80 -7.63 5.34 1.70
C ALA A 80 -8.12 4.01 1.16
N LEU A 81 -7.89 2.92 1.90
CA LEU A 81 -8.27 1.58 1.45
C LEU A 81 -9.77 1.34 1.50
N GLU A 82 -10.51 2.10 2.31
CA GLU A 82 -11.96 1.98 2.42
C GLU A 82 -12.69 2.97 1.53
N SER A 83 -11.96 3.86 0.86
CA SER A 83 -12.58 4.88 0.01
C SER A 83 -13.25 4.23 -1.20
N ALA A 84 -14.29 4.90 -1.71
CA ALA A 84 -14.97 4.44 -2.91
C ALA A 84 -14.01 4.35 -4.09
N GLU A 85 -13.09 5.29 -4.17
CA GLU A 85 -12.10 5.31 -5.26
C GLU A 85 -11.18 4.10 -5.20
N TYR A 86 -10.71 3.74 -4.01
CA TYR A 86 -9.86 2.56 -3.89
C TYR A 86 -10.64 1.28 -4.16
N LEU A 87 -11.85 1.19 -3.63
CA LEU A 87 -12.66 0.00 -3.82
C LEU A 87 -12.94 -0.25 -5.30
N GLU A 88 -13.06 0.81 -6.08
CA GLU A 88 -13.26 0.69 -7.52
C GLU A 88 -12.07 0.04 -8.21
N ILE A 89 -10.85 0.38 -7.82
CA ILE A 89 -9.65 -0.19 -8.46
C ILE A 89 -9.20 -1.49 -7.79
N LYS A 90 -9.61 -1.74 -6.55
CA LYS A 90 -9.22 -2.93 -5.80
C LYS A 90 -9.53 -4.22 -6.55
N LYS A 91 -10.66 -4.26 -7.26
CA LYS A 91 -11.05 -5.44 -8.01
C LYS A 91 -10.01 -5.83 -9.07
N HIS A 92 -9.30 -4.84 -9.58
CA HIS A 92 -8.24 -5.09 -10.58
C HIS A 92 -6.95 -5.59 -9.93
N ARG A 93 -6.73 -5.27 -8.65
CA ARG A 93 -5.63 -5.85 -7.89
C ARG A 93 -5.93 -7.31 -7.55
N VAL A 94 -7.11 -7.53 -6.99
CA VAL A 94 -7.53 -8.88 -6.56
C VAL A 94 -7.71 -9.80 -7.76
N GLY A 95 -8.31 -9.29 -8.83
CA GLY A 95 -8.60 -10.10 -10.01
C GLY A 95 -7.38 -10.41 -10.88
N ASN A 96 -6.29 -9.69 -10.71
CA ASN A 96 -5.10 -9.84 -11.58
C ASN A 96 -3.86 -10.25 -10.80
N SER A 97 -4.03 -10.75 -9.58
CA SER A 97 -2.93 -11.24 -8.77
C SER A 97 -3.38 -12.45 -7.95
N ASP A 98 -2.38 -13.23 -7.52
CA ASP A 98 -2.64 -14.38 -6.65
C ASP A 98 -2.59 -13.90 -5.21
N THR A 99 -3.75 -13.66 -4.62
CA THR A 99 -3.85 -13.08 -3.27
C THR A 99 -3.49 -14.09 -2.18
N GLU A 100 -3.49 -15.37 -2.48
CA GLU A 100 -3.05 -16.37 -1.51
C GLU A 100 -1.52 -16.51 -1.48
N TYR A 101 -0.90 -16.36 -2.63
CA TYR A 101 0.56 -16.39 -2.72
C TYR A 101 1.16 -15.09 -2.19
N GLY A 102 0.56 -13.96 -2.50
CA GLY A 102 1.03 -12.65 -2.10
C GLY A 102 0.52 -12.23 -0.74
N THR A 103 0.82 -10.99 -0.38
CA THR A 103 0.33 -10.40 0.86
C THR A 103 0.03 -8.93 0.66
N PHE A 104 -0.87 -8.40 1.50
CA PHE A 104 -1.23 -6.99 1.49
C PHE A 104 -1.66 -6.65 2.92
N VAL A 105 -0.88 -5.79 3.58
CA VAL A 105 -1.09 -5.55 5.01
C VAL A 105 -0.85 -4.08 5.31
N VAL A 106 -1.58 -3.57 6.31
CA VAL A 106 -1.36 -2.23 6.85
C VAL A 106 -0.73 -2.40 8.23
N VAL A 107 0.38 -1.71 8.46
CA VAL A 107 1.13 -1.84 9.71
C VAL A 107 1.45 -0.45 10.22
N GLU A 108 1.23 -0.23 11.52
CA GLU A 108 1.62 1.02 12.12
C GLU A 108 3.12 0.99 12.45
N GLY A 109 3.79 2.12 12.20
CA GLY A 109 5.20 2.24 12.47
C GLY A 109 5.49 2.59 13.92
N LEU A 110 6.76 2.81 14.21
CA LEU A 110 7.22 3.17 15.56
C LEU A 110 6.90 4.61 15.93
#